data_5c71d430828299a4a1f468153b878ab5
#
_entry.id   5c71d430828299a4a1f468153b878ab5
#
_cell.length_a   1.000
_cell.length_b   1.000
_cell.length_c   1.000
_cell.angle_alpha   90.00
_cell.angle_beta   90.00
_cell.angle_gamma   90.00
#
_symmetry.space_group_name_H-M   'P 1'
#
loop_
_entity.id
_entity.type
_entity.pdbx_description
1 polymer ?
#
loop_
_entity_poly.entity_id
_entity_poly.type
_entity_poly.pdbx_seq_one_letter_code
_entity_poly.pdbx_strand_id
1 'polypeptide(L)'
;MRHEKEPVIYPINQLPQFIQVGVSDLWREHGISPEEMEKKNLVFTYFDGIYTGTTLNTDVFKHECVHYIRQGGGADEKLAKEWWVRYCVVGEFRYAEELAAYKEQYQFILRIANGNRAVAFDHAKRLATELSGPLYGNLRSFNTALGDILRK
;
A
#
# COMPACT_ATOMS: atom_id res chain seq x y z
N MET A 1 -23.27 -13.19 12.65
CA MET A 1 -22.78 -12.31 11.58
C MET A 1 -21.64 -11.45 12.12
N ARG A 2 -20.45 -11.63 11.59
CA ARG A 2 -19.33 -10.76 11.98
C ARG A 2 -19.47 -9.42 11.28
N HIS A 3 -19.62 -8.36 12.06
CA HIS A 3 -19.37 -7.04 11.56
C HIS A 3 -17.86 -6.84 11.58
N GLU A 4 -17.22 -6.91 10.41
CA GLU A 4 -15.84 -6.54 10.31
C GLU A 4 -15.72 -5.06 10.63
N LYS A 5 -14.87 -4.75 11.60
CA LYS A 5 -14.58 -3.38 11.97
C LYS A 5 -13.83 -2.70 10.84
N GLU A 6 -14.32 -1.58 10.36
CA GLU A 6 -13.61 -0.78 9.36
C GLU A 6 -12.47 0.00 10.01
N PRO A 7 -11.38 0.27 9.27
CA PRO A 7 -10.32 1.12 9.78
C PRO A 7 -10.80 2.56 10.00
N VAL A 8 -10.28 3.18 11.04
CA VAL A 8 -10.49 4.61 11.34
C VAL A 8 -9.58 5.43 10.43
N ILE A 9 -10.04 6.60 10.00
CA ILE A 9 -9.20 7.52 9.22
C ILE A 9 -8.58 8.54 10.16
N TYR A 10 -7.24 8.58 10.18
CA TYR A 10 -6.46 9.48 11.02
C TYR A 10 -5.69 10.50 10.18
N PRO A 11 -5.44 11.72 10.70
CA PRO A 11 -4.53 12.66 10.04
C PRO A 11 -3.11 12.09 9.95
N ILE A 12 -2.41 12.38 8.84
CA ILE A 12 -1.05 11.87 8.60
C ILE A 12 -0.06 12.29 9.68
N ASN A 13 -0.25 13.46 10.31
CA ASN A 13 0.64 13.94 11.36
C ASN A 13 0.55 13.11 12.65
N GLN A 14 -0.41 12.20 12.77
CA GLN A 14 -0.53 11.28 13.89
C GLN A 14 0.12 9.91 13.63
N LEU A 15 0.73 9.73 12.46
CA LEU A 15 1.42 8.47 12.14
C LEU A 15 2.52 8.19 13.17
N PRO A 16 2.59 6.98 13.75
CA PRO A 16 3.63 6.64 14.73
C PRO A 16 5.04 6.89 14.20
N GLN A 17 5.89 7.43 15.07
CA GLN A 17 7.23 7.84 14.66
C GLN A 17 8.10 6.66 14.20
N PHE A 18 7.93 5.48 14.79
CA PHE A 18 8.72 4.32 14.38
C PHE A 18 8.47 3.92 12.92
N ILE A 19 7.26 4.15 12.40
CA ILE A 19 6.93 3.94 10.99
C ILE A 19 7.61 5.01 10.14
N GLN A 20 7.52 6.27 10.55
CA GLN A 20 8.17 7.38 9.83
C GLN A 20 9.67 7.14 9.68
N VAL A 21 10.33 6.72 10.77
CA VAL A 21 11.77 6.43 10.75
C VAL A 21 12.08 5.24 9.86
N GLY A 22 11.35 4.14 9.99
CA GLY A 22 11.57 2.92 9.22
C GLY A 22 11.43 3.12 7.72
N VAL A 23 10.37 3.80 7.30
CA VAL A 23 10.15 4.07 5.86
C VAL A 23 11.13 5.12 5.34
N SER A 24 11.49 6.13 6.14
CA SER A 24 12.49 7.12 5.73
C SER A 24 13.85 6.49 5.47
N ASP A 25 14.26 5.54 6.29
CA ASP A 25 15.51 4.79 6.09
C ASP A 25 15.45 3.96 4.81
N LEU A 26 14.32 3.27 4.57
CA LEU A 26 14.10 2.49 3.35
C LEU A 26 14.21 3.38 2.10
N TRP A 27 13.55 4.53 2.12
CA TRP A 27 13.56 5.44 0.96
C TRP A 27 14.93 6.05 0.72
N ARG A 28 15.63 6.41 1.77
CA ARG A 28 16.99 6.97 1.66
C ARG A 28 17.95 5.99 1.01
N GLU A 29 17.81 4.69 1.31
CA GLU A 29 18.60 3.64 0.67
C GLU A 29 18.35 3.55 -0.85
N HIS A 30 17.17 4.01 -1.31
CA HIS A 30 16.78 3.96 -2.72
C HIS A 30 16.73 5.33 -3.39
N GLY A 31 17.38 6.33 -2.78
CA GLY A 31 17.60 7.63 -3.40
C GLY A 31 16.40 8.57 -3.35
N ILE A 32 15.40 8.31 -2.50
CA ILE A 32 14.25 9.21 -2.33
C ILE A 32 14.51 10.14 -1.15
N SER A 33 14.46 11.45 -1.39
CA SER A 33 14.64 12.45 -0.35
C SER A 33 13.36 12.68 0.46
N PRO A 34 13.46 13.18 1.71
CA PRO A 34 12.27 13.54 2.51
C PRO A 34 11.36 14.56 1.81
N GLU A 35 11.91 15.52 1.08
CA GLU A 35 11.13 16.53 0.36
C GLU A 35 10.31 15.88 -0.78
N GLU A 36 10.86 14.91 -1.47
CA GLU A 36 10.14 14.16 -2.50
C GLU A 36 8.98 13.39 -1.90
N MET A 37 9.15 12.90 -0.68
CA MET A 37 8.12 12.13 0.01
C MET A 37 6.92 12.99 0.41
N GLU A 38 7.15 14.19 0.90
CA GLU A 38 6.07 15.11 1.26
C GLU A 38 5.16 15.44 0.08
N LYS A 39 5.71 15.45 -1.13
CA LYS A 39 4.96 15.75 -2.36
C LYS A 39 4.10 14.59 -2.86
N LYS A 40 4.30 13.36 -2.36
CA LYS A 40 3.65 12.16 -2.91
C LYS A 40 2.29 11.84 -2.29
N ASN A 41 1.83 12.59 -1.28
CA ASN A 41 0.55 12.34 -0.61
C ASN A 41 0.41 10.88 -0.18
N LEU A 42 1.39 10.38 0.56
CA LEU A 42 1.44 8.98 0.95
C LEU A 42 0.37 8.66 1.99
N VAL A 43 -0.08 7.41 1.94
CA VAL A 43 -1.08 6.85 2.83
C VAL A 43 -0.47 5.66 3.54
N PHE A 44 -0.70 5.55 4.86
CA PHE A 44 -0.14 4.47 5.68
C PHE A 44 -1.25 3.81 6.49
N THR A 45 -1.24 2.49 6.54
CA THR A 45 -2.14 1.72 7.39
C THR A 45 -1.37 1.17 8.58
N TYR A 46 -1.87 1.42 9.78
CA TYR A 46 -1.30 0.89 11.00
C TYR A 46 -2.40 0.57 12.01
N PHE A 47 -2.38 -0.66 12.52
CA PHE A 47 -3.23 -1.15 13.59
C PHE A 47 -4.72 -0.96 13.27
N ASP A 48 -5.39 0.03 13.87
CA ASP A 48 -6.83 0.25 13.71
C ASP A 48 -7.19 1.31 12.67
N GLY A 49 -6.20 1.89 11.97
CA GLY A 49 -6.50 3.02 11.12
C GLY A 49 -5.61 3.22 9.90
N ILE A 50 -6.09 4.11 9.07
CA ILE A 50 -5.42 4.60 7.86
C ILE A 50 -5.05 6.06 8.10
N TYR A 51 -3.78 6.39 7.92
CA TYR A 51 -3.21 7.72 8.15
C TYR A 51 -3.01 8.40 6.81
N THR A 52 -3.66 9.53 6.60
CA THR A 52 -3.63 10.24 5.32
C THR A 52 -3.71 11.74 5.51
N GLY A 53 -3.09 12.48 4.61
CA GLY A 53 -3.17 13.95 4.54
C GLY A 53 -4.20 14.45 3.53
N THR A 54 -4.87 13.55 2.81
CA THR A 54 -5.83 13.88 1.75
C THR A 54 -7.06 13.00 1.83
N THR A 55 -8.11 13.36 1.10
CA THR A 55 -9.28 12.50 0.92
C THR A 55 -8.89 11.26 0.11
N LEU A 56 -9.27 10.09 0.61
CA LEU A 56 -8.97 8.83 -0.06
C LEU A 56 -9.97 8.54 -1.18
N ASN A 57 -9.45 8.26 -2.37
CA ASN A 57 -10.26 7.66 -3.44
C ASN A 57 -10.62 6.21 -3.05
N THR A 58 -11.75 5.73 -3.56
CA THR A 58 -12.25 4.40 -3.19
C THR A 58 -11.28 3.27 -3.53
N ASP A 59 -10.58 3.35 -4.67
CA ASP A 59 -9.60 2.35 -5.07
C ASP A 59 -8.40 2.30 -4.11
N VAL A 60 -7.92 3.46 -3.66
CA VAL A 60 -6.85 3.57 -2.67
C VAL A 60 -7.33 3.04 -1.32
N PHE A 61 -8.55 3.36 -0.93
CA PHE A 61 -9.14 2.82 0.30
C PHE A 61 -9.18 1.29 0.28
N LYS A 62 -9.56 0.70 -0.85
CA LYS A 62 -9.54 -0.77 -1.03
C LYS A 62 -8.14 -1.35 -0.86
N HIS A 63 -7.13 -0.68 -1.42
CA HIS A 63 -5.73 -1.04 -1.27
C HIS A 63 -5.33 -1.05 0.22
N GLU A 64 -5.63 0.03 0.92
CA GLU A 64 -5.26 0.15 2.34
C GLU A 64 -6.03 -0.82 3.23
N CYS A 65 -7.26 -1.18 2.89
CA CYS A 65 -8.01 -2.19 3.62
C CYS A 65 -7.35 -3.57 3.56
N VAL A 66 -6.64 -3.91 2.48
CA VAL A 66 -5.87 -5.15 2.41
C VAL A 66 -4.75 -5.14 3.47
N HIS A 67 -4.02 -4.04 3.58
CA HIS A 67 -3.00 -3.91 4.64
C HIS A 67 -3.61 -4.01 6.04
N TYR A 68 -4.75 -3.36 6.26
CA TYR A 68 -5.47 -3.41 7.53
C TYR A 68 -5.80 -4.84 7.93
N ILE A 69 -6.39 -5.62 7.03
CA ILE A 69 -6.75 -7.01 7.29
C ILE A 69 -5.50 -7.85 7.56
N ARG A 70 -4.45 -7.67 6.77
CA ARG A 70 -3.22 -8.46 6.88
C ARG A 70 -2.39 -8.11 8.11
N GLN A 71 -2.62 -6.92 8.68
CA GLN A 71 -2.05 -6.53 9.98
C GLN A 71 -2.86 -7.04 11.18
N GLY A 72 -3.94 -7.75 10.95
CA GLY A 72 -4.78 -8.33 12.00
C GLY A 72 -6.14 -7.64 12.20
N GLY A 73 -6.54 -6.73 11.32
CA GLY A 73 -7.86 -6.10 11.35
C GLY A 73 -8.14 -5.25 12.58
N GLY A 74 -7.11 -4.66 13.18
CA GLY A 74 -7.25 -3.81 14.36
C GLY A 74 -7.42 -4.58 15.68
N ALA A 75 -7.20 -5.90 15.68
CA ALA A 75 -7.42 -6.73 16.87
C ALA A 75 -6.27 -6.65 17.88
N ASP A 76 -5.04 -6.52 17.40
CA ASP A 76 -3.84 -6.57 18.24
C ASP A 76 -2.75 -5.66 17.65
N GLU A 77 -2.41 -4.60 18.37
CA GLU A 77 -1.40 -3.65 17.93
C GLU A 77 -0.02 -4.30 17.73
N LYS A 78 0.29 -5.33 18.51
CA LYS A 78 1.56 -6.06 18.38
C LYS A 78 1.72 -6.68 16.98
N LEU A 79 0.64 -7.24 16.42
CA LEU A 79 0.66 -7.80 15.06
C LEU A 79 0.97 -6.72 14.02
N ALA A 80 0.39 -5.55 14.18
CA ALA A 80 0.64 -4.42 13.28
C ALA A 80 2.09 -3.93 13.38
N LYS A 81 2.65 -3.87 14.58
CA LYS A 81 4.06 -3.51 14.77
C LYS A 81 5.01 -4.53 14.12
N GLU A 82 4.77 -5.82 14.31
CA GLU A 82 5.55 -6.88 13.69
C GLU A 82 5.48 -6.81 12.16
N TRP A 83 4.30 -6.53 11.62
CA TRP A 83 4.12 -6.33 10.18
C TRP A 83 5.01 -5.21 9.65
N TRP A 84 5.01 -4.04 10.33
CA TRP A 84 5.81 -2.89 9.91
C TRP A 84 7.31 -3.14 10.01
N VAL A 85 7.76 -3.84 11.06
CA VAL A 85 9.18 -4.21 11.18
C VAL A 85 9.60 -5.09 10.01
N ARG A 86 8.81 -6.11 9.69
CA ARG A 86 9.10 -6.97 8.52
C ARG A 86 9.04 -6.20 7.21
N TYR A 87 8.06 -5.34 7.07
CA TYR A 87 7.87 -4.53 5.86
C TYR A 87 9.11 -3.67 5.56
N CYS A 88 9.65 -3.01 6.57
CA CYS A 88 10.83 -2.15 6.40
C CYS A 88 12.12 -2.93 6.14
N VAL A 89 12.23 -4.15 6.65
CA VAL A 89 13.49 -4.93 6.65
C VAL A 89 13.52 -6.00 5.56
N VAL A 90 12.38 -6.68 5.31
CA VAL A 90 12.33 -7.83 4.41
C VAL A 90 11.64 -7.44 3.09
N GLY A 91 12.44 -7.24 2.05
CA GLY A 91 11.94 -6.81 0.73
C GLY A 91 10.91 -7.76 0.13
N GLU A 92 11.12 -9.08 0.22
CA GLU A 92 10.18 -10.06 -0.32
C GLU A 92 8.82 -10.01 0.40
N PHE A 93 8.83 -9.78 1.71
CA PHE A 93 7.59 -9.59 2.48
C PHE A 93 6.89 -8.31 2.02
N ARG A 94 7.62 -7.20 1.91
CA ARG A 94 7.08 -5.92 1.45
C ARG A 94 6.43 -6.05 0.07
N TYR A 95 7.11 -6.69 -0.87
CA TYR A 95 6.57 -6.89 -2.22
C TYR A 95 5.28 -7.71 -2.18
N ALA A 96 5.25 -8.82 -1.44
CA ALA A 96 4.06 -9.67 -1.34
C ALA A 96 2.87 -8.92 -0.75
N GLU A 97 3.10 -8.09 0.27
CA GLU A 97 2.04 -7.32 0.91
C GLU A 97 1.51 -6.21 -0.01
N GLU A 98 2.40 -5.50 -0.71
CA GLU A 98 1.98 -4.49 -1.67
C GLU A 98 1.30 -5.11 -2.89
N LEU A 99 1.79 -6.23 -3.38
CA LEU A 99 1.16 -6.92 -4.50
C LEU A 99 -0.28 -7.33 -4.17
N ALA A 100 -0.52 -7.88 -2.98
CA ALA A 100 -1.87 -8.24 -2.54
C ALA A 100 -2.81 -7.03 -2.56
N ALA A 101 -2.33 -5.87 -2.09
CA ALA A 101 -3.09 -4.63 -2.06
C ALA A 101 -3.35 -4.08 -3.47
N TYR A 102 -2.35 -4.07 -4.34
CA TYR A 102 -2.51 -3.60 -5.73
C TYR A 102 -3.42 -4.51 -6.53
N LYS A 103 -3.41 -5.81 -6.28
CA LYS A 103 -4.34 -6.74 -6.95
C LYS A 103 -5.79 -6.43 -6.59
N GLU A 104 -6.08 -6.16 -5.33
CA GLU A 104 -7.43 -5.78 -4.90
C GLU A 104 -7.83 -4.44 -5.50
N GLN A 105 -6.92 -3.47 -5.52
CA GLN A 105 -7.14 -2.17 -6.14
C GLN A 105 -7.47 -2.34 -7.63
N TYR A 106 -6.71 -3.15 -8.35
CA TYR A 106 -6.96 -3.44 -9.76
C TYR A 106 -8.31 -4.13 -9.98
N GLN A 107 -8.67 -5.12 -9.17
CA GLN A 107 -9.97 -5.79 -9.27
C GLN A 107 -11.12 -4.81 -9.09
N PHE A 108 -10.99 -3.88 -8.14
CA PHE A 108 -11.98 -2.82 -7.96
C PHE A 108 -12.09 -1.94 -9.21
N ILE A 109 -10.96 -1.50 -9.76
CA ILE A 109 -10.91 -0.66 -10.97
C ILE A 109 -11.57 -1.40 -12.14
N LEU A 110 -11.29 -2.69 -12.30
CA LEU A 110 -11.87 -3.50 -13.37
C LEU A 110 -13.40 -3.59 -13.23
N ARG A 111 -13.92 -3.71 -12.01
CA ARG A 111 -15.36 -3.73 -11.74
C ARG A 111 -16.03 -2.40 -12.13
N ILE A 112 -15.47 -1.28 -11.71
CA ILE A 112 -16.07 0.04 -12.03
C ILE A 112 -15.90 0.41 -13.50
N ALA A 113 -14.90 -0.14 -14.18
CA ALA A 113 -14.72 0.02 -15.63
C ALA A 113 -15.71 -0.87 -16.40
N ASN A 114 -16.58 -1.59 -15.71
CA ASN A 114 -17.62 -2.44 -16.28
C ASN A 114 -17.06 -3.44 -17.30
N GLY A 115 -15.91 -4.04 -16.97
CA GLY A 115 -15.21 -5.01 -17.81
C GLY A 115 -14.46 -4.41 -19.01
N ASN A 116 -14.35 -3.08 -19.08
CA ASN A 116 -13.53 -2.44 -20.11
C ASN A 116 -12.04 -2.66 -19.81
N ARG A 117 -11.48 -3.71 -20.42
CA ARG A 117 -10.12 -4.15 -20.15
C ARG A 117 -9.06 -3.16 -20.60
N ALA A 118 -9.34 -2.36 -21.63
CA ALA A 118 -8.39 -1.37 -22.11
C ALA A 118 -8.19 -0.25 -21.07
N VAL A 119 -9.29 0.26 -20.50
CA VAL A 119 -9.24 1.27 -19.44
C VAL A 119 -8.57 0.70 -18.18
N ALA A 120 -8.98 -0.49 -17.78
CA ALA A 120 -8.40 -1.15 -16.58
C ALA A 120 -6.91 -1.42 -16.79
N PHE A 121 -6.48 -1.81 -17.98
CA PHE A 121 -5.08 -2.07 -18.30
C PHE A 121 -4.21 -0.81 -18.15
N ASP A 122 -4.71 0.35 -18.56
CA ASP A 122 -3.99 1.61 -18.38
C ASP A 122 -3.77 1.90 -16.87
N HIS A 123 -4.77 1.63 -16.05
CA HIS A 123 -4.61 1.72 -14.58
C HIS A 123 -3.62 0.69 -14.06
N ALA A 124 -3.66 -0.55 -14.56
CA ALA A 124 -2.71 -1.59 -14.15
C ALA A 124 -1.27 -1.18 -14.42
N LYS A 125 -1.00 -0.53 -15.54
CA LYS A 125 0.35 0.00 -15.85
C LYS A 125 0.78 1.05 -14.85
N ARG A 126 -0.12 1.94 -14.45
CA ARG A 126 0.16 2.94 -13.41
C ARG A 126 0.49 2.28 -12.08
N LEU A 127 -0.31 1.30 -11.66
CA LEU A 127 -0.06 0.55 -10.41
C LEU A 127 1.26 -0.22 -10.48
N ALA A 128 1.59 -0.83 -11.61
CA ALA A 128 2.83 -1.55 -11.80
C ALA A 128 4.05 -0.61 -11.74
N THR A 129 3.92 0.60 -12.25
CA THR A 129 4.98 1.62 -12.15
C THR A 129 5.28 1.93 -10.68
N GLU A 130 4.26 2.09 -9.86
CA GLU A 130 4.43 2.33 -8.43
C GLU A 130 5.04 1.10 -7.73
N LEU A 131 4.48 -0.09 -7.96
CA LEU A 131 4.92 -1.33 -7.30
C LEU A 131 6.36 -1.68 -7.63
N SER A 132 6.82 -1.42 -8.86
CA SER A 132 8.20 -1.69 -9.29
C SER A 132 9.18 -0.57 -8.94
N GLY A 133 8.68 0.54 -8.39
CA GLY A 133 9.47 1.75 -8.19
C GLY A 133 10.25 1.80 -6.88
N PRO A 134 10.98 2.91 -6.67
CA PRO A 134 11.88 3.06 -5.53
C PRO A 134 11.16 3.15 -4.18
N LEU A 135 9.88 3.53 -4.18
CA LEU A 135 9.07 3.62 -2.94
C LEU A 135 9.08 2.30 -2.18
N TYR A 136 9.10 1.17 -2.88
CA TYR A 136 9.11 -0.17 -2.29
C TYR A 136 10.47 -0.85 -2.41
N GLY A 137 11.49 -0.17 -2.93
CA GLY A 137 12.85 -0.67 -3.00
C GLY A 137 13.27 -1.29 -4.33
N ASN A 138 12.56 -1.00 -5.42
CA ASN A 138 12.89 -1.50 -6.77
C ASN A 138 13.02 -3.03 -6.82
N LEU A 139 12.12 -3.75 -6.15
CA LEU A 139 12.23 -5.20 -5.93
C LEU A 139 11.96 -6.04 -7.18
N ARG A 140 11.19 -5.51 -8.13
CA ARG A 140 10.82 -6.19 -9.39
C ARG A 140 10.87 -5.20 -10.54
N SER A 141 11.02 -5.74 -11.76
CA SER A 141 10.87 -4.93 -12.97
C SER A 141 9.41 -4.54 -13.19
N PHE A 142 9.19 -3.50 -13.99
CA PHE A 142 7.84 -3.09 -14.41
C PHE A 142 7.06 -4.26 -15.04
N ASN A 143 7.69 -5.00 -15.95
CA ASN A 143 7.00 -6.10 -16.64
C ASN A 143 6.60 -7.22 -15.67
N THR A 144 7.46 -7.56 -14.71
CA THR A 144 7.13 -8.56 -13.69
C THR A 144 6.00 -8.07 -12.79
N ALA A 145 6.07 -6.83 -12.32
CA ALA A 145 5.02 -6.26 -11.46
C ALA A 145 3.67 -6.21 -12.20
N LEU A 146 3.68 -5.79 -13.47
CA LEU A 146 2.46 -5.76 -14.27
C LEU A 146 1.86 -7.16 -14.44
N GLY A 147 2.69 -8.15 -14.77
CA GLY A 147 2.24 -9.54 -14.89
C GLY A 147 1.66 -10.08 -13.60
N ASP A 148 2.30 -9.77 -12.47
CA ASP A 148 1.83 -10.21 -11.16
C ASP A 148 0.48 -9.58 -10.79
N ILE A 149 0.28 -8.28 -11.07
CA ILE A 149 -1.00 -7.59 -10.81
C ILE A 149 -2.12 -8.20 -11.66
N LEU A 150 -1.85 -8.48 -12.93
CA LEU A 150 -2.84 -9.00 -13.87
C LEU A 150 -3.18 -10.48 -13.67
N ARG A 151 -2.31 -11.23 -13.01
CA ARG A 151 -2.50 -12.67 -12.79
C ARG A 151 -3.57 -12.90 -11.72
N LYS A 152 -4.47 -13.80 -12.02
CA LYS A 152 -5.52 -14.21 -11.08
C LYS A 152 -4.97 -15.05 -9.94
#